data_919408a233a2989e53c01aab209648a6
#
_entry.id   919408a233a2989e53c01aab209648a6
#
_cell.length_a   1.000
_cell.length_b   1.000
_cell.length_c   1.000
_cell.angle_alpha   90.00
_cell.angle_beta   90.00
_cell.angle_gamma   90.00
#
_symmetry.space_group_name_H-M   'P 1'
#
loop_
_entity.id
_entity.type
_entity.pdbx_description
1 polymer ?
#
loop_
_entity_poly.entity_id
_entity_poly.type
_entity_poly.pdbx_seq_one_letter_code
_entity_poly.pdbx_strand_id
1 'polypeptide(L)'
;MAREKTRALTLTAVLGAMGPGLLAALAGNDAGGIATYSSAGASFGYGTLWILPIMALLLIVVQETAARLGCVTGKGFASLIRERFGVRRSALAMGALLVANTAVTISEFAGLASGLALFGVPASISVPLMALIIWLITMSGSFQRIEKILLLVSCVFLTYVAAAFLVGPDWGAVMAATVMPRMVADPDYVSLLVATIGTT
;
A
#
# COMPACT_ATOMS: atom_id res chain seq x y z
N MET A 1 -34.04 -15.06 -25.76
CA MET A 1 -33.06 -16.00 -25.13
C MET A 1 -31.70 -15.73 -25.72
N ALA A 2 -30.95 -14.81 -25.14
CA ALA A 2 -29.57 -14.49 -25.53
C ALA A 2 -28.64 -15.45 -24.80
N ARG A 3 -27.94 -16.33 -25.51
CA ARG A 3 -26.86 -17.15 -25.02
C ARG A 3 -25.74 -16.20 -24.59
N GLU A 4 -25.58 -16.02 -23.30
CA GLU A 4 -24.40 -15.43 -22.67
C GLU A 4 -23.18 -16.31 -23.05
N LYS A 5 -22.39 -15.83 -24.00
CA LYS A 5 -21.12 -16.44 -24.35
C LYS A 5 -20.22 -16.24 -23.12
N THR A 6 -20.06 -17.25 -22.30
CA THR A 6 -18.98 -17.37 -21.33
C THR A 6 -17.67 -17.24 -22.11
N ARG A 7 -17.13 -16.03 -22.19
CA ARG A 7 -15.78 -15.81 -22.72
C ARG A 7 -14.84 -16.56 -21.79
N ALA A 8 -14.27 -17.65 -22.29
CA ALA A 8 -13.14 -18.27 -21.63
C ALA A 8 -12.10 -17.16 -21.38
N LEU A 9 -11.80 -16.88 -20.10
CA LEU A 9 -10.79 -15.91 -19.71
C LEU A 9 -9.47 -16.42 -20.25
N THR A 10 -9.03 -15.87 -21.36
CA THR A 10 -7.74 -16.22 -21.95
C THR A 10 -6.67 -15.72 -20.96
N LEU A 11 -5.62 -16.50 -20.73
CA LEU A 11 -4.53 -16.14 -19.80
C LEU A 11 -4.01 -14.71 -20.05
N THR A 12 -3.95 -14.30 -21.31
CA THR A 12 -3.59 -12.92 -21.72
C THR A 12 -4.57 -11.86 -21.23
N ALA A 13 -5.87 -12.16 -21.17
CA ALA A 13 -6.87 -11.23 -20.66
C ALA A 13 -6.78 -11.11 -19.12
N VAL A 14 -6.49 -12.21 -18.44
CA VAL A 14 -6.25 -12.23 -17.00
C VAL A 14 -4.98 -11.46 -16.67
N LEU A 15 -3.88 -11.71 -17.36
CA LEU A 15 -2.61 -10.99 -17.16
C LEU A 15 -2.74 -9.49 -17.47
N GLY A 16 -3.51 -9.11 -18.50
CA GLY A 16 -3.79 -7.70 -18.81
C GLY A 16 -4.63 -7.01 -17.73
N ALA A 17 -5.57 -7.73 -17.12
CA ALA A 17 -6.39 -7.22 -16.03
C ALA A 17 -5.64 -7.16 -14.68
N MET A 18 -4.56 -7.95 -14.53
CA MET A 18 -3.73 -7.94 -13.31
C MET A 18 -2.87 -6.68 -13.17
N GLY A 19 -2.53 -5.98 -14.27
CA GLY A 19 -1.67 -4.80 -14.23
C GLY A 19 -2.16 -3.72 -13.26
N PRO A 20 -3.39 -3.19 -13.42
CA PRO A 20 -3.95 -2.22 -12.49
C PRO A 20 -4.10 -2.74 -11.05
N GLY A 21 -4.43 -4.03 -10.88
CA GLY A 21 -4.51 -4.67 -9.56
C GLY A 21 -3.15 -4.79 -8.87
N LEU A 22 -2.11 -5.12 -9.62
CA LEU A 22 -0.73 -5.16 -9.13
C LEU A 22 -0.25 -3.76 -8.71
N LEU A 23 -0.56 -2.74 -9.50
CA LEU A 23 -0.25 -1.35 -9.14
C LEU A 23 -0.96 -0.92 -7.86
N ALA A 24 -2.24 -1.27 -7.71
CA ALA A 24 -2.98 -0.96 -6.49
C ALA A 24 -2.40 -1.66 -5.26
N ALA A 25 -1.97 -2.93 -5.41
CA ALA A 25 -1.30 -3.67 -4.34
C ALA A 25 0.06 -3.10 -3.99
N LEU A 26 0.83 -2.66 -4.99
CA LEU A 26 2.18 -2.09 -4.79
C LEU A 26 2.12 -0.65 -4.26
N ALA A 27 1.05 0.10 -4.56
CA ALA A 27 0.82 1.43 -4.01
C ALA A 27 0.58 1.43 -2.49
N GLY A 28 0.26 0.27 -1.90
CA GLY A 28 0.20 0.10 -0.45
C GLY A 28 1.55 -0.06 0.25
N ASN A 29 2.65 -0.18 -0.51
CA ASN A 29 4.01 -0.21 0.06
C ASN A 29 4.57 1.21 0.15
N ASP A 30 4.08 1.95 1.11
CA ASP A 30 4.48 3.32 1.39
C ASP A 30 5.76 3.41 2.24
N ALA A 31 6.39 4.58 2.27
CA ALA A 31 7.60 4.81 3.06
C ALA A 31 7.33 4.65 4.56
N GLY A 32 6.14 5.00 5.03
CA GLY A 32 5.69 4.83 6.40
C GLY A 32 5.59 3.35 6.79
N GLY A 33 5.01 2.52 5.92
CA GLY A 33 4.93 1.07 6.10
C GLY A 33 6.30 0.42 6.18
N ILE A 34 7.20 0.74 5.24
CA ILE A 34 8.57 0.22 5.25
C ILE A 34 9.29 0.57 6.56
N ALA A 35 9.20 1.82 7.02
CA ALA A 35 9.80 2.25 8.28
C ALA A 35 9.19 1.51 9.48
N THR A 36 7.88 1.35 9.52
CA THR A 36 7.16 0.66 10.59
C THR A 36 7.54 -0.81 10.67
N TYR A 37 7.51 -1.53 9.54
CA TYR A 37 7.88 -2.95 9.52
C TYR A 37 9.35 -3.17 9.85
N SER A 38 10.24 -2.29 9.39
CA SER A 38 11.66 -2.35 9.71
C SER A 38 11.91 -2.11 11.20
N SER A 39 11.24 -1.12 11.80
CA SER A 39 11.31 -0.85 13.23
C SER A 39 10.76 -1.98 14.07
N ALA A 40 9.61 -2.54 13.66
CA ALA A 40 9.00 -3.68 14.35
C ALA A 40 9.90 -4.92 14.31
N GLY A 41 10.50 -5.21 13.16
CA GLY A 41 11.47 -6.29 13.02
C GLY A 41 12.74 -6.08 13.82
N ALA A 42 13.28 -4.86 13.84
CA ALA A 42 14.49 -4.51 14.61
C ALA A 42 14.27 -4.59 16.13
N SER A 43 13.10 -4.15 16.63
CA SER A 43 12.80 -4.11 18.05
C SER A 43 12.29 -5.43 18.62
N PHE A 44 11.46 -6.16 17.87
CA PHE A 44 10.75 -7.35 18.36
C PHE A 44 10.99 -8.62 17.54
N GLY A 45 11.89 -8.58 16.57
CA GLY A 45 12.20 -9.72 15.70
C GLY A 45 10.93 -10.24 15.00
N TYR A 46 10.64 -11.53 15.18
CA TYR A 46 9.44 -12.15 14.60
C TYR A 46 8.17 -11.95 15.43
N GLY A 47 8.23 -11.24 16.56
CA GLY A 47 7.10 -11.13 17.51
C GLY A 47 5.85 -10.45 16.96
N THR A 48 5.97 -9.67 15.89
CA THR A 48 4.86 -8.96 15.24
C THR A 48 4.31 -9.66 14.00
N LEU A 49 4.92 -10.76 13.53
CA LEU A 49 4.52 -11.42 12.26
C LEU A 49 3.09 -11.96 12.26
N TRP A 50 2.60 -12.39 13.42
CA TRP A 50 1.24 -12.96 13.53
C TRP A 50 0.12 -12.01 13.11
N ILE A 51 0.37 -10.68 13.17
CA ILE A 51 -0.66 -9.71 12.78
C ILE A 51 -0.81 -9.59 11.26
N LEU A 52 0.24 -9.87 10.50
CA LEU A 52 0.24 -9.69 9.04
C LEU A 52 -0.82 -10.54 8.32
N PRO A 53 -0.99 -11.85 8.62
CA PRO A 53 -2.06 -12.63 8.01
C PRO A 53 -3.45 -12.10 8.35
N ILE A 54 -3.65 -11.61 9.58
CA ILE A 54 -4.94 -11.03 9.99
C ILE A 54 -5.21 -9.76 9.19
N MET A 55 -4.21 -8.89 9.08
CA MET A 55 -4.33 -7.66 8.30
C MET A 55 -4.58 -7.96 6.82
N ALA A 56 -3.89 -8.95 6.24
CA ALA A 56 -4.10 -9.37 4.87
C ALA A 56 -5.55 -9.84 4.63
N LEU A 57 -6.13 -10.62 5.54
CA LEU A 57 -7.53 -11.05 5.44
C LEU A 57 -8.49 -9.87 5.53
N LEU A 58 -8.28 -8.95 6.47
CA LEU A 58 -9.09 -7.74 6.60
C LEU A 58 -8.99 -6.86 5.35
N LEU A 59 -7.79 -6.69 4.82
CA LEU A 59 -7.56 -5.92 3.60
C LEU A 59 -8.29 -6.53 2.40
N ILE A 60 -8.26 -7.85 2.23
CA ILE A 60 -9.00 -8.55 1.17
C ILE A 60 -10.50 -8.23 1.25
N VAL A 61 -11.10 -8.32 2.45
CA VAL A 61 -12.53 -8.03 2.66
C VAL A 61 -12.87 -6.57 2.32
N VAL A 62 -12.04 -5.64 2.77
CA VAL A 62 -12.23 -4.20 2.51
C VAL A 62 -12.10 -3.90 1.02
N GLN A 63 -11.06 -4.41 0.38
CA GLN A 63 -10.80 -4.21 -1.05
C GLN A 63 -11.90 -4.83 -1.92
N GLU A 64 -12.33 -6.06 -1.61
CA GLU A 64 -13.44 -6.71 -2.31
C GLU A 64 -14.74 -5.90 -2.17
N THR A 65 -15.04 -5.44 -0.96
CA THR A 65 -16.25 -4.64 -0.70
C THR A 65 -16.22 -3.33 -1.49
N ALA A 66 -15.08 -2.63 -1.51
CA ALA A 66 -14.89 -1.40 -2.25
C ALA A 66 -15.03 -1.63 -3.76
N ALA A 67 -14.39 -2.67 -4.30
CA ALA A 67 -14.47 -3.04 -5.71
C ALA A 67 -15.90 -3.41 -6.12
N ARG A 68 -16.59 -4.24 -5.33
CA ARG A 68 -17.98 -4.64 -5.55
C ARG A 68 -18.90 -3.43 -5.54
N LEU A 69 -18.72 -2.51 -4.58
CA LEU A 69 -19.50 -1.29 -4.49
C LEU A 69 -19.34 -0.42 -5.75
N GLY A 70 -18.12 -0.22 -6.22
CA GLY A 70 -17.82 0.50 -7.45
C GLY A 70 -18.44 -0.15 -8.69
N CYS A 71 -18.27 -1.47 -8.85
CA CYS A 71 -18.78 -2.21 -10.00
C CYS A 71 -20.34 -2.23 -10.07
N VAL A 72 -21.00 -2.41 -8.91
CA VAL A 72 -22.46 -2.51 -8.87
C VAL A 72 -23.13 -1.14 -9.03
N THR A 73 -22.57 -0.11 -8.41
CA THR A 73 -23.21 1.22 -8.41
C THR A 73 -22.75 2.12 -9.56
N GLY A 74 -21.60 1.83 -10.18
CA GLY A 74 -20.97 2.69 -11.18
C GLY A 74 -20.58 4.08 -10.65
N LYS A 75 -20.57 4.27 -9.31
CA LYS A 75 -20.35 5.55 -8.65
C LYS A 75 -19.11 5.51 -7.76
N GLY A 76 -18.46 6.65 -7.65
CA GLY A 76 -17.36 6.83 -6.69
C GLY A 76 -17.88 6.85 -5.24
N PHE A 77 -17.03 6.45 -4.30
CA PHE A 77 -17.37 6.34 -2.88
C PHE A 77 -17.87 7.65 -2.27
N ALA A 78 -17.27 8.79 -2.64
CA ALA A 78 -17.71 10.11 -2.21
C ALA A 78 -19.16 10.43 -2.63
N SER A 79 -19.56 10.03 -3.85
CA SER A 79 -20.92 10.21 -4.34
C SER A 79 -21.93 9.37 -3.55
N LEU A 80 -21.56 8.14 -3.22
CA LEU A 80 -22.41 7.24 -2.42
C LEU A 80 -22.59 7.76 -0.99
N ILE A 81 -21.52 8.26 -0.35
CA ILE A 81 -21.61 8.90 0.97
C ILE A 81 -22.54 10.12 0.89
N ARG A 82 -22.40 10.94 -0.15
CA ARG A 82 -23.22 12.14 -0.32
C ARG A 82 -24.72 11.81 -0.51
N GLU A 83 -25.01 10.80 -1.31
CA GLU A 83 -26.39 10.33 -1.56
C GLU A 83 -27.03 9.75 -0.29
N ARG A 84 -26.26 8.98 0.48
CA ARG A 84 -26.80 8.28 1.65
C ARG A 84 -26.84 9.14 2.89
N PHE A 85 -25.84 9.98 3.12
CA PHE A 85 -25.64 10.70 4.38
C PHE A 85 -25.73 12.23 4.26
N GLY A 86 -25.89 12.73 3.03
CA GLY A 86 -26.02 14.17 2.74
C GLY A 86 -24.67 14.89 2.65
N VAL A 87 -24.75 16.17 2.26
CA VAL A 87 -23.59 17.00 1.90
C VAL A 87 -22.65 17.25 3.09
N ARG A 88 -23.18 17.52 4.28
CA ARG A 88 -22.35 17.85 5.46
C ARG A 88 -21.47 16.68 5.88
N ARG A 89 -22.02 15.47 5.98
CA ARG A 89 -21.26 14.27 6.35
C ARG A 89 -20.27 13.88 5.27
N SER A 90 -20.63 14.05 4.00
CA SER A 90 -19.70 13.85 2.87
C SER A 90 -18.55 14.84 2.92
N ALA A 91 -18.80 16.12 3.20
CA ALA A 91 -17.76 17.13 3.31
C ALA A 91 -16.78 16.83 4.48
N LEU A 92 -17.29 16.40 5.63
CA LEU A 92 -16.44 15.98 6.75
C LEU A 92 -15.57 14.77 6.40
N ALA A 93 -16.16 13.73 5.76
CA ALA A 93 -15.42 12.54 5.34
C ALA A 93 -14.34 12.88 4.30
N MET A 94 -14.67 13.73 3.33
CA MET A 94 -13.71 14.19 2.31
C MET A 94 -12.62 15.09 2.91
N GLY A 95 -12.97 15.95 3.87
CA GLY A 95 -12.01 16.76 4.62
C GLY A 95 -11.01 15.88 5.41
N ALA A 96 -11.51 14.88 6.12
CA ALA A 96 -10.67 13.92 6.84
C ALA A 96 -9.75 13.16 5.88
N LEU A 97 -10.27 12.71 4.72
CA LEU A 97 -9.49 12.03 3.69
C LEU A 97 -8.40 12.95 3.12
N LEU A 98 -8.70 14.23 2.90
CA LEU A 98 -7.73 15.21 2.42
C LEU A 98 -6.57 15.39 3.42
N VAL A 99 -6.89 15.52 4.70
CA VAL A 99 -5.88 15.62 5.77
C VAL A 99 -5.02 14.36 5.84
N ALA A 100 -5.64 13.18 5.79
CA ALA A 100 -4.93 11.90 5.80
C ALA A 100 -4.00 11.77 4.58
N ASN A 101 -4.48 12.05 3.37
CA ASN A 101 -3.66 11.98 2.16
C ASN A 101 -2.51 13.00 2.17
N THR A 102 -2.72 14.18 2.76
CA THR A 102 -1.64 15.17 2.92
C THR A 102 -0.57 14.65 3.87
N ALA A 103 -0.96 14.04 4.99
CA ALA A 103 -0.02 13.43 5.93
C ALA A 103 0.77 12.27 5.29
N VAL A 104 0.11 11.40 4.53
CA VAL A 104 0.77 10.33 3.76
C VAL A 104 1.76 10.93 2.77
N THR A 105 1.38 11.94 1.99
CA THR A 105 2.28 12.59 1.03
C THR A 105 3.53 13.16 1.71
N ILE A 106 3.38 13.79 2.88
CA ILE A 106 4.52 14.27 3.67
C ILE A 106 5.42 13.11 4.09
N SER A 107 4.86 12.00 4.55
CA SER A 107 5.59 10.79 4.93
C SER A 107 6.37 10.21 3.74
N GLU A 108 5.78 10.18 2.54
CA GLU A 108 6.44 9.71 1.32
C GLU A 108 7.67 10.56 0.98
N PHE A 109 7.53 11.89 1.00
CA PHE A 109 8.67 12.78 0.76
C PHE A 109 9.74 12.68 1.85
N ALA A 110 9.36 12.46 3.11
CA ALA A 110 10.30 12.21 4.18
C ALA A 110 11.08 10.90 3.96
N GLY A 111 10.41 9.84 3.54
CA GLY A 111 11.03 8.57 3.17
C GLY A 111 11.99 8.70 1.98
N LEU A 112 11.58 9.40 0.92
CA LEU A 112 12.46 9.71 -0.22
C LEU A 112 13.69 10.49 0.21
N ALA A 113 13.53 11.52 1.04
CA ALA A 113 14.64 12.31 1.56
C ALA A 113 15.60 11.47 2.39
N SER A 114 15.07 10.60 3.25
CA SER A 114 15.88 9.69 4.08
C SER A 114 16.65 8.69 3.23
N GLY A 115 16.02 8.12 2.21
CA GLY A 115 16.66 7.20 1.27
C GLY A 115 17.79 7.87 0.48
N LEU A 116 17.59 9.08 -0.03
CA LEU A 116 18.60 9.82 -0.79
C LEU A 116 19.71 10.37 0.12
N ALA A 117 19.43 10.61 1.40
CA ALA A 117 20.46 11.00 2.39
C ALA A 117 21.52 9.92 2.56
N LEU A 118 21.20 8.63 2.37
CA LEU A 118 22.18 7.54 2.38
C LEU A 118 23.24 7.67 1.27
N PHE A 119 22.88 8.36 0.18
CA PHE A 119 23.81 8.69 -0.92
C PHE A 119 24.44 10.08 -0.78
N GLY A 120 24.27 10.73 0.36
CA GLY A 120 24.83 12.05 0.64
C GLY A 120 24.04 13.23 0.05
N VAL A 121 22.82 13.01 -0.45
CA VAL A 121 21.99 14.08 -1.02
C VAL A 121 21.13 14.69 0.10
N PRO A 122 21.28 16.00 0.39
CA PRO A 122 20.52 16.65 1.46
C PRO A 122 19.03 16.80 1.07
N ALA A 123 18.15 16.76 2.08
CA ALA A 123 16.70 16.87 1.88
C ALA A 123 16.28 18.15 1.15
N SER A 124 17.02 19.25 1.34
CA SER A 124 16.78 20.54 0.66
C SER A 124 16.89 20.47 -0.87
N ILE A 125 17.63 19.50 -1.40
CA ILE A 125 17.79 19.24 -2.84
C ILE A 125 16.90 18.10 -3.27
N SER A 126 16.88 16.99 -2.51
CA SER A 126 16.16 15.77 -2.89
C SER A 126 14.64 15.99 -2.97
N VAL A 127 14.04 16.68 -2.00
CA VAL A 127 12.59 16.88 -1.96
C VAL A 127 12.08 17.74 -3.13
N PRO A 128 12.62 18.95 -3.42
CA PRO A 128 12.17 19.73 -4.57
C PRO A 128 12.42 19.03 -5.91
N LEU A 129 13.56 18.35 -6.05
CA LEU A 129 13.90 17.61 -7.27
C LEU A 129 12.91 16.48 -7.54
N MET A 130 12.61 15.67 -6.52
CA MET A 130 11.65 14.57 -6.65
C MET A 130 10.22 15.07 -6.86
N ALA A 131 9.84 16.16 -6.20
CA ALA A 131 8.55 16.80 -6.45
C ALA A 131 8.41 17.25 -7.90
N LEU A 132 9.44 17.86 -8.45
CA LEU A 132 9.48 18.29 -9.85
C LEU A 132 9.39 17.08 -10.80
N ILE A 133 10.15 16.03 -10.56
CA ILE A 133 10.12 14.79 -11.38
C ILE A 133 8.73 14.17 -11.37
N ILE A 134 8.13 14.00 -10.19
CA ILE A 134 6.78 13.43 -10.04
C ILE A 134 5.76 14.32 -10.78
N TRP A 135 5.86 15.62 -10.61
CA TRP A 135 4.98 16.56 -11.29
C TRP A 135 5.09 16.49 -12.81
N LEU A 136 6.32 16.46 -13.36
CA LEU A 136 6.55 16.32 -14.79
C LEU A 136 6.01 14.99 -15.35
N ILE A 137 6.23 13.88 -14.65
CA ILE A 137 5.68 12.58 -15.02
C ILE A 137 4.15 12.63 -15.05
N THR A 138 3.54 13.22 -14.03
CA THR A 138 2.07 13.33 -13.90
C THR A 138 1.49 14.22 -15.00
N MET A 139 2.14 15.34 -15.31
CA MET A 139 1.71 16.27 -16.37
C MET A 139 1.93 15.72 -17.79
N SER A 140 2.75 14.69 -17.97
CA SER A 140 2.97 14.06 -19.29
C SER A 140 1.75 13.28 -19.85
N GLY A 141 0.68 13.19 -19.09
CA GLY A 141 -0.70 13.06 -19.54
C GLY A 141 -1.18 11.69 -20.01
N SER A 142 -0.33 10.67 -20.14
CA SER A 142 -0.77 9.33 -20.55
C SER A 142 -0.79 8.38 -19.37
N PHE A 143 -2.01 8.04 -18.91
CA PHE A 143 -2.21 7.04 -17.86
C PHE A 143 -1.43 5.74 -18.14
N GLN A 144 -1.49 5.26 -19.38
CA GLN A 144 -0.79 4.03 -19.78
C GLN A 144 0.75 4.14 -19.69
N ARG A 145 1.31 5.34 -19.90
CA ARG A 145 2.75 5.57 -19.76
C ARG A 145 3.15 5.57 -18.29
N ILE A 146 2.37 6.27 -17.46
CA ILE A 146 2.58 6.32 -16.01
C ILE A 146 2.48 4.90 -15.44
N GLU A 147 1.46 4.14 -15.82
CA GLU A 147 1.28 2.74 -15.41
C GLU A 147 2.51 1.88 -15.72
N LYS A 148 3.04 1.97 -16.95
CA LYS A 148 4.24 1.22 -17.35
C LYS A 148 5.49 1.61 -16.56
N ILE A 149 5.68 2.91 -16.32
CA ILE A 149 6.81 3.41 -15.51
C ILE A 149 6.70 2.89 -14.08
N LEU A 150 5.52 2.99 -13.48
CA LEU A 150 5.28 2.51 -12.12
C LEU A 150 5.47 1.00 -12.01
N LEU A 151 4.97 0.21 -12.96
CA LEU A 151 5.20 -1.23 -12.99
C LEU A 151 6.69 -1.59 -13.10
N LEU A 152 7.45 -0.85 -13.92
CA LEU A 152 8.89 -1.07 -14.04
C LEU A 152 9.62 -0.73 -12.73
N VAL A 153 9.30 0.40 -12.12
CA VAL A 153 9.88 0.80 -10.82
C VAL A 153 9.49 -0.19 -9.72
N SER A 154 8.28 -0.72 -9.76
CA SER A 154 7.81 -1.72 -8.80
C SER A 154 8.60 -3.03 -8.83
N CYS A 155 9.32 -3.33 -9.92
CA CYS A 155 10.24 -4.48 -9.94
C CYS A 155 11.33 -4.39 -8.85
N VAL A 156 11.62 -3.20 -8.32
CA VAL A 156 12.52 -3.02 -7.17
C VAL A 156 12.02 -3.79 -5.94
N PHE A 157 10.71 -3.97 -5.78
CA PHE A 157 10.18 -4.78 -4.67
C PHE A 157 10.59 -6.25 -4.71
N LEU A 158 11.02 -6.78 -5.86
CA LEU A 158 11.60 -8.12 -5.94
C LEU A 158 12.90 -8.23 -5.14
N THR A 159 13.59 -7.11 -4.89
CA THR A 159 14.79 -7.08 -4.04
C THR A 159 14.48 -7.46 -2.59
N TYR A 160 13.27 -7.18 -2.08
CA TYR A 160 12.85 -7.62 -0.74
C TYR A 160 12.74 -9.14 -0.67
N VAL A 161 12.19 -9.77 -1.72
CA VAL A 161 12.11 -11.23 -1.81
C VAL A 161 13.52 -11.82 -1.86
N ALA A 162 14.39 -11.27 -2.70
CA ALA A 162 15.79 -11.69 -2.77
C ALA A 162 16.50 -11.50 -1.43
N ALA A 163 16.33 -10.37 -0.77
CA ALA A 163 16.91 -10.09 0.55
C ALA A 163 16.43 -11.09 1.61
N ALA A 164 15.14 -11.46 1.60
CA ALA A 164 14.60 -12.45 2.53
C ALA A 164 15.29 -13.82 2.40
N PHE A 165 15.64 -14.25 1.18
CA PHE A 165 16.37 -15.49 0.96
C PHE A 165 17.87 -15.35 1.28
N LEU A 166 18.48 -14.20 0.99
CA LEU A 166 19.90 -13.95 1.24
C LEU A 166 20.24 -13.86 2.73
N VAL A 167 19.32 -13.30 3.53
CA VAL A 167 19.48 -13.20 4.99
C VAL A 167 19.41 -14.58 5.65
N GLY A 168 18.76 -15.57 5.01
CA GLY A 168 18.68 -16.94 5.49
C GLY A 168 17.99 -17.07 6.85
N PRO A 169 16.77 -16.55 7.04
CA PRO A 169 16.08 -16.62 8.32
C PRO A 169 15.74 -18.06 8.68
N ASP A 170 15.56 -18.33 9.96
CA ASP A 170 14.98 -19.59 10.40
C ASP A 170 13.49 -19.64 10.01
N TRP A 171 13.21 -20.30 8.88
CA TRP A 171 11.86 -20.43 8.33
C TRP A 171 10.90 -21.15 9.28
N GLY A 172 11.40 -22.05 10.14
CA GLY A 172 10.60 -22.70 11.17
C GLY A 172 10.13 -21.71 12.22
N ALA A 173 11.03 -20.86 12.70
CA ALA A 173 10.73 -19.78 13.65
C ALA A 173 9.79 -18.74 13.04
N VAL A 174 10.00 -18.36 11.76
CA VAL A 174 9.11 -17.44 11.02
C VAL A 174 7.69 -18.00 10.95
N MET A 175 7.53 -19.25 10.52
CA MET A 175 6.20 -19.88 10.43
C MET A 175 5.53 -20.01 11.78
N ALA A 176 6.25 -20.42 12.81
CA ALA A 176 5.73 -20.52 14.16
C ALA A 176 5.26 -19.14 14.68
N ALA A 177 6.06 -18.09 14.48
CA ALA A 177 5.72 -16.73 14.90
C ALA A 177 4.54 -16.12 14.10
N THR A 178 4.35 -16.57 12.85
CA THR A 178 3.24 -16.10 12.01
C THR A 178 1.90 -16.69 12.48
N VAL A 179 1.90 -17.94 13.02
CA VAL A 179 0.67 -18.62 13.44
C VAL A 179 0.39 -18.43 14.94
N MET A 180 1.44 -18.27 15.74
CA MET A 180 1.30 -18.12 17.21
C MET A 180 1.39 -16.65 17.63
N PRO A 181 0.25 -16.04 18.02
CA PRO A 181 0.26 -14.67 18.52
C PRO A 181 1.12 -14.56 19.79
N ARG A 182 2.07 -13.65 19.79
CA ARG A 182 2.83 -13.27 21.00
C ARG A 182 2.43 -11.85 21.37
N MET A 183 1.73 -11.72 22.50
CA MET A 183 1.42 -10.42 23.07
C MET A 183 2.50 -10.09 24.10
N VAL A 184 3.20 -8.99 23.89
CA VAL A 184 4.14 -8.44 24.87
C VAL A 184 3.48 -7.23 25.52
N ALA A 185 3.43 -7.22 26.85
CA ALA A 185 2.88 -6.08 27.62
C ALA A 185 3.90 -4.94 27.70
N ASP A 186 4.27 -4.40 26.55
CA ASP A 186 5.22 -3.32 26.35
C ASP A 186 4.51 -2.19 25.58
N PRO A 187 4.54 -0.94 26.08
CA PRO A 187 3.92 0.19 25.38
C PRO A 187 4.47 0.38 23.96
N ASP A 188 5.77 0.14 23.73
CA ASP A 188 6.40 0.26 22.42
C ASP A 188 5.91 -0.83 21.47
N TYR A 189 5.70 -2.06 21.98
CA TYR A 189 5.10 -3.14 21.22
C TYR A 189 3.69 -2.80 20.76
N VAL A 190 2.85 -2.30 21.67
CA VAL A 190 1.47 -1.90 21.35
C VAL A 190 1.45 -0.75 20.34
N SER A 191 2.32 0.25 20.51
CA SER A 191 2.39 1.37 19.59
C SER A 191 2.81 0.95 18.17
N LEU A 192 3.76 0.02 18.05
CA LEU A 192 4.16 -0.55 16.76
C LEU A 192 3.10 -1.45 16.13
N LEU A 193 2.33 -2.20 16.93
CA LEU A 193 1.17 -2.93 16.41
C LEU A 193 0.12 -1.98 15.84
N VAL A 194 -0.22 -0.90 16.57
CA VAL A 194 -1.16 0.12 16.09
C VAL A 194 -0.64 0.80 14.82
N ALA A 195 0.65 1.12 14.77
CA ALA A 195 1.28 1.69 13.58
C ALA A 195 1.23 0.71 12.39
N THR A 196 1.49 -0.58 12.63
CA THR A 196 1.38 -1.64 11.60
C THR A 196 -0.04 -1.73 11.04
N ILE A 197 -1.06 -1.69 11.91
CA ILE A 197 -2.47 -1.68 11.50
C ILE A 197 -2.79 -0.41 10.69
N GLY A 198 -2.23 0.73 11.08
CA GLY A 198 -2.50 2.02 10.45
C GLY A 198 -1.83 2.19 9.08
N THR A 199 -0.74 1.48 8.81
CA THR A 199 -0.01 1.54 7.52
C THR A 199 -0.41 0.45 6.54
N THR A 200 -1.21 -0.54 6.96
CA THR A 200 -1.73 -1.60 6.08
C THR A 200 -3.13 -1.28 5.59
#